data_ca9d44b6b4def137ede4caab561fb304
#
_entry.id   ca9d44b6b4def137ede4caab561fb304
#
_cell.length_a   1.000
_cell.length_b   1.000
_cell.length_c   1.000
_cell.angle_alpha   90.00
_cell.angle_beta   90.00
_cell.angle_gamma   90.00
#
_symmetry.space_group_name_H-M   'P 1'
#
loop_
_entity.id
_entity.type
_entity.pdbx_description
1 polymer ?
#
loop_
_entity_poly.entity_id
_entity_poly.type
_entity_poly.pdbx_seq_one_letter_code
_entity_poly.pdbx_strand_id
1 'polypeptide(L)'
;MKEWLDRAFLPMITSVVNLRPLTALRNGMTYTIPIIIVGSLFFLFAHFPVDYIAQWIDKTGFSMYFTQVYQATFDVIAFWIVFAIAYAYAKEEDIDRLPVGITALSAYLLLIQPLNTQIDTVWTGAEGILGAVTTGLIIGWGYARLVRLAKGWKQREKIPENVWQSFTSLIPIIVIVTFTLIGSAVF
;
A
#
# COMPACT_ATOMS: atom_id res chain seq x y z
N MET A 1 40.09 6.21 10.41
CA MET A 1 38.83 6.66 9.76
C MET A 1 37.80 5.54 9.64
N LYS A 2 38.19 4.31 9.26
CA LYS A 2 37.25 3.15 9.19
C LYS A 2 36.68 2.75 10.57
N GLU A 3 37.49 2.70 11.63
CA GLU A 3 37.00 2.28 12.95
C GLU A 3 36.03 3.24 13.61
N TRP A 4 36.07 4.52 13.30
CA TRP A 4 35.10 5.51 13.78
C TRP A 4 33.74 5.34 13.06
N LEU A 5 33.79 5.06 11.76
CA LEU A 5 32.59 4.72 10.95
C LEU A 5 31.91 3.44 11.49
N ASP A 6 32.69 2.42 11.83
CA ASP A 6 32.18 1.12 12.30
C ASP A 6 31.58 1.21 13.72
N ARG A 7 32.14 2.03 14.59
CA ARG A 7 31.72 2.10 16.01
C ARG A 7 30.62 3.12 16.30
N ALA A 8 30.56 4.23 15.57
CA ALA A 8 29.59 5.31 15.82
C ALA A 8 28.48 5.38 14.76
N PHE A 9 28.82 5.17 13.49
CA PHE A 9 27.91 5.40 12.38
C PHE A 9 27.06 4.17 12.05
N LEU A 10 27.64 2.97 12.06
CA LEU A 10 26.90 1.73 11.79
C LEU A 10 25.78 1.45 12.80
N PRO A 11 25.97 1.54 14.13
CA PRO A 11 24.88 1.28 15.06
C PRO A 11 23.77 2.34 14.97
N MET A 12 24.09 3.58 14.62
CA MET A 12 23.09 4.63 14.40
C MET A 12 22.27 4.36 13.15
N ILE A 13 22.90 3.98 12.03
CA ILE A 13 22.23 3.63 10.79
C ILE A 13 21.37 2.38 11.00
N THR A 14 21.89 1.33 11.64
CA THR A 14 21.13 0.10 11.89
C THR A 14 19.91 0.35 12.78
N SER A 15 20.01 1.24 13.76
CA SER A 15 18.89 1.62 14.60
C SER A 15 17.79 2.35 13.80
N VAL A 16 18.18 3.24 12.90
CA VAL A 16 17.24 3.97 12.02
C VAL A 16 16.60 3.03 11.00
N VAL A 17 17.41 2.20 10.33
CA VAL A 17 16.92 1.25 9.30
C VAL A 17 15.96 0.21 9.88
N ASN A 18 16.10 -0.14 11.15
CA ASN A 18 15.23 -1.09 11.86
C ASN A 18 13.98 -0.44 12.49
N LEU A 19 13.74 0.85 12.26
CA LEU A 19 12.47 1.46 12.66
C LEU A 19 11.30 0.78 11.91
N ARG A 20 10.25 0.43 12.64
CA ARG A 20 9.04 -0.25 12.10
C ARG A 20 8.50 0.37 10.82
N PRO A 21 8.35 1.72 10.71
CA PRO A 21 7.90 2.32 9.45
C PRO A 21 8.85 2.06 8.27
N LEU A 22 10.16 2.11 8.48
CA LEU A 22 11.14 1.88 7.42
C LEU A 22 11.20 0.41 7.01
N THR A 23 11.08 -0.50 7.98
CA THR A 23 10.98 -1.95 7.70
C THR A 23 9.70 -2.25 6.94
N ALA A 24 8.58 -1.66 7.32
CA ALA A 24 7.30 -1.79 6.63
C ALA A 24 7.36 -1.24 5.20
N LEU A 25 7.97 -0.07 5.01
CA LEU A 25 8.20 0.53 3.69
C LEU A 25 9.02 -0.40 2.79
N ARG A 26 10.17 -0.84 3.27
CA ARG A 26 11.05 -1.77 2.52
C ARG A 26 10.34 -3.06 2.16
N ASN A 27 9.68 -3.71 3.12
CA ASN A 27 9.00 -4.97 2.92
C ASN A 27 7.77 -4.80 2.01
N GLY A 28 6.98 -3.74 2.20
CA GLY A 28 5.83 -3.41 1.37
C GLY A 28 6.22 -3.19 -0.09
N MET A 29 7.27 -2.41 -0.34
CA MET A 29 7.80 -2.23 -1.70
C MET A 29 8.29 -3.55 -2.31
N THR A 30 8.93 -4.40 -1.51
CA THR A 30 9.38 -5.71 -1.98
C THR A 30 8.20 -6.61 -2.41
N TYR A 31 7.05 -6.51 -1.75
CA TYR A 31 5.86 -7.28 -2.12
C TYR A 31 5.25 -6.84 -3.47
N THR A 32 5.49 -5.61 -3.92
CA THR A 32 5.00 -5.12 -5.21
C THR A 32 5.92 -5.44 -6.38
N ILE A 33 7.17 -5.86 -6.14
CA ILE A 33 8.14 -6.18 -7.21
C ILE A 33 7.60 -7.18 -8.24
N PRO A 34 6.96 -8.31 -7.87
CA PRO A 34 6.48 -9.27 -8.87
C PRO A 34 5.47 -8.68 -9.85
N ILE A 35 4.54 -7.84 -9.37
CA ILE A 35 3.54 -7.21 -10.25
C ILE A 35 4.17 -6.15 -11.14
N ILE A 36 5.20 -5.44 -10.66
CA ILE A 36 5.97 -4.49 -11.46
C ILE A 36 6.70 -5.21 -12.59
N ILE A 37 7.32 -6.36 -12.30
CA ILE A 37 8.03 -7.16 -13.33
C ILE A 37 7.05 -7.62 -14.40
N VAL A 38 5.89 -8.15 -14.02
CA VAL A 38 4.87 -8.57 -14.98
C VAL A 38 4.41 -7.39 -15.83
N GLY A 39 4.06 -6.27 -15.23
CA GLY A 39 3.63 -5.07 -15.94
C GLY A 39 4.67 -4.53 -16.91
N SER A 40 5.95 -4.48 -16.51
CA SER A 40 7.04 -4.02 -17.37
C SER A 40 7.29 -4.96 -18.55
N LEU A 41 7.12 -6.27 -18.36
CA LEU A 41 7.24 -7.24 -19.44
C LEU A 41 6.15 -7.03 -20.50
N PHE A 42 4.90 -6.86 -20.08
CA PHE A 42 3.80 -6.60 -21.00
C PHE A 42 3.87 -5.22 -21.65
N PHE A 43 4.39 -4.22 -20.94
CA PHE A 43 4.72 -2.91 -21.52
C PHE A 43 5.74 -3.04 -22.66
N LEU A 44 6.81 -3.81 -22.44
CA LEU A 44 7.82 -4.08 -23.46
C LEU A 44 7.21 -4.76 -24.70
N PHE A 45 6.32 -5.73 -24.50
CA PHE A 45 5.63 -6.39 -25.63
C PHE A 45 4.66 -5.46 -26.35
N ALA A 46 3.96 -4.58 -25.64
CA ALA A 46 3.07 -3.58 -26.24
C ALA A 46 3.84 -2.53 -27.06
N HIS A 47 5.08 -2.20 -26.65
CA HIS A 47 5.92 -1.17 -27.26
C HIS A 47 7.26 -1.78 -27.73
N PHE A 48 7.17 -2.86 -28.51
CA PHE A 48 8.37 -3.60 -28.90
C PHE A 48 9.28 -2.73 -29.79
N PRO A 49 10.60 -2.64 -29.49
CA PRO A 49 11.49 -1.67 -30.14
C PRO A 49 11.90 -2.06 -31.57
N VAL A 50 11.49 -3.21 -32.08
CA VAL A 50 11.80 -3.67 -33.43
C VAL A 50 10.56 -3.55 -34.31
N ASP A 51 10.62 -2.70 -35.36
CA ASP A 51 9.48 -2.34 -36.19
C ASP A 51 8.77 -3.55 -36.83
N TYR A 52 9.51 -4.57 -37.27
CA TYR A 52 8.93 -5.77 -37.87
C TYR A 52 8.05 -6.55 -36.90
N ILE A 53 8.50 -6.68 -35.63
CA ILE A 53 7.78 -7.37 -34.55
C ILE A 53 6.61 -6.52 -34.07
N ALA A 54 6.82 -5.21 -33.90
CA ALA A 54 5.77 -4.27 -33.51
C ALA A 54 4.60 -4.29 -34.51
N GLN A 55 4.88 -4.22 -35.80
CA GLN A 55 3.85 -4.31 -36.84
C GLN A 55 3.12 -5.66 -36.85
N TRP A 56 3.81 -6.76 -36.57
CA TRP A 56 3.17 -8.06 -36.45
C TRP A 56 2.23 -8.12 -35.22
N ILE A 57 2.66 -7.61 -34.06
CA ILE A 57 1.87 -7.52 -32.85
C ILE A 57 0.61 -6.68 -33.09
N ASP A 58 0.74 -5.53 -33.75
CA ASP A 58 -0.38 -4.64 -34.06
C ASP A 58 -1.36 -5.28 -35.05
N LYS A 59 -0.86 -5.91 -36.12
CA LYS A 59 -1.70 -6.60 -37.12
C LYS A 59 -2.48 -7.77 -36.54
N THR A 60 -1.94 -8.45 -35.54
CA THR A 60 -2.60 -9.58 -34.86
C THR A 60 -3.57 -9.12 -33.75
N GLY A 61 -3.56 -7.82 -33.39
CA GLY A 61 -4.39 -7.27 -32.30
C GLY A 61 -3.87 -7.58 -30.89
N PHE A 62 -2.72 -8.24 -30.74
CA PHE A 62 -2.14 -8.53 -29.42
C PHE A 62 -1.71 -7.29 -28.67
N SER A 63 -1.36 -6.20 -29.34
CA SER A 63 -1.00 -4.92 -28.73
C SER A 63 -2.04 -4.44 -27.72
N MET A 64 -3.34 -4.58 -28.05
CA MET A 64 -4.45 -4.21 -27.16
C MET A 64 -4.46 -5.05 -25.87
N TYR A 65 -4.24 -6.36 -25.96
CA TYR A 65 -4.21 -7.23 -24.78
C TYR A 65 -2.99 -6.96 -23.90
N PHE A 66 -1.84 -6.71 -24.48
CA PHE A 66 -0.62 -6.38 -23.74
C PHE A 66 -0.77 -5.03 -23.01
N THR A 67 -1.35 -4.04 -23.69
CA THR A 67 -1.67 -2.74 -23.10
C THR A 67 -2.65 -2.89 -21.94
N GLN A 68 -3.67 -3.74 -22.06
CA GLN A 68 -4.63 -3.99 -20.99
C GLN A 68 -3.96 -4.58 -19.73
N VAL A 69 -3.01 -5.51 -19.90
CA VAL A 69 -2.27 -6.06 -18.74
C VAL A 69 -1.37 -5.00 -18.12
N TYR A 70 -0.68 -4.19 -18.93
CA TYR A 70 0.10 -3.07 -18.44
C TYR A 70 -0.75 -2.09 -17.63
N GLN A 71 -1.91 -1.69 -18.14
CA GLN A 71 -2.84 -0.80 -17.46
C GLN A 71 -3.34 -1.39 -16.13
N ALA A 72 -3.67 -2.67 -16.10
CA ALA A 72 -4.11 -3.37 -14.89
C ALA A 72 -3.01 -3.53 -13.83
N THR A 73 -1.75 -3.22 -14.16
CA THR A 73 -0.62 -3.31 -13.24
C THR A 73 -0.01 -1.95 -12.92
N PHE A 74 0.43 -1.19 -13.92
CA PHE A 74 1.13 0.09 -13.73
C PHE A 74 0.20 1.28 -13.50
N ASP A 75 -0.94 1.35 -14.21
CA ASP A 75 -1.86 2.48 -14.06
C ASP A 75 -2.60 2.44 -12.70
N VAL A 76 -2.49 1.32 -11.98
CA VAL A 76 -3.05 1.13 -10.63
C VAL A 76 -1.98 0.79 -9.59
N ILE A 77 -0.71 1.08 -9.88
CA ILE A 77 0.42 0.68 -9.01
C ILE A 77 0.32 1.28 -7.61
N ALA A 78 -0.21 2.48 -7.45
CA ALA A 78 -0.39 3.13 -6.16
C ALA A 78 -1.29 2.32 -5.23
N PHE A 79 -2.32 1.62 -5.75
CA PHE A 79 -3.20 0.75 -4.95
C PHE A 79 -2.45 -0.46 -4.39
N TRP A 80 -1.60 -1.07 -5.20
CA TRP A 80 -0.78 -2.19 -4.75
C TRP A 80 0.21 -1.75 -3.68
N ILE A 81 0.83 -0.57 -3.84
CA ILE A 81 1.80 -0.02 -2.90
C ILE A 81 1.15 0.34 -1.57
N VAL A 82 0.02 1.06 -1.56
CA VAL A 82 -0.65 1.44 -0.30
C VAL A 82 -1.08 0.21 0.49
N PHE A 83 -1.66 -0.79 -0.19
CA PHE A 83 -2.04 -2.05 0.43
C PHE A 83 -0.83 -2.79 1.01
N ALA A 84 0.23 -2.96 0.20
CA ALA A 84 1.40 -3.73 0.58
C ALA A 84 2.17 -3.11 1.75
N ILE A 85 2.29 -1.78 1.80
CA ILE A 85 2.96 -1.07 2.90
C ILE A 85 2.15 -1.19 4.19
N ALA A 86 0.84 -0.97 4.15
CA ALA A 86 -0.02 -1.11 5.32
C ALA A 86 -0.06 -2.57 5.84
N TYR A 87 -0.11 -3.53 4.92
CA TYR A 87 0.01 -4.96 5.23
C TYR A 87 1.34 -5.31 5.89
N ALA A 88 2.45 -4.78 5.35
CA ALA A 88 3.78 -4.98 5.93
C ALA A 88 3.89 -4.31 7.31
N TYR A 89 3.31 -3.13 7.50
CA TYR A 89 3.27 -2.45 8.79
C TYR A 89 2.52 -3.28 9.84
N ALA A 90 1.37 -3.84 9.48
CA ALA A 90 0.60 -4.72 10.35
C ALA A 90 1.40 -5.96 10.77
N LYS A 91 2.24 -6.50 9.87
CA LYS A 91 3.15 -7.61 10.17
C LYS A 91 4.17 -7.25 11.24
N GLU A 92 4.77 -6.05 11.18
CA GLU A 92 5.73 -5.58 12.17
C GLU A 92 5.10 -5.29 13.55
N GLU A 93 3.79 -5.07 13.58
CA GLU A 93 3.02 -4.80 14.80
C GLU A 93 2.31 -6.05 15.38
N ASP A 94 2.47 -7.20 14.72
CA ASP A 94 1.83 -8.49 15.08
C ASP A 94 0.30 -8.38 15.24
N ILE A 95 -0.33 -7.73 14.25
CA ILE A 95 -1.79 -7.60 14.13
C ILE A 95 -2.27 -8.23 12.83
N ASP A 96 -3.59 -8.44 12.71
CA ASP A 96 -4.18 -8.99 11.50
C ASP A 96 -3.92 -8.05 10.31
N ARG A 97 -3.29 -8.59 9.27
CA ARG A 97 -2.68 -7.84 8.18
C ARG A 97 -3.69 -7.44 7.12
N LEU A 98 -4.62 -8.35 6.82
CA LEU A 98 -5.57 -8.17 5.72
C LEU A 98 -6.53 -7.00 5.96
N PRO A 99 -7.17 -6.84 7.13
CA PRO A 99 -8.03 -5.69 7.42
C PRO A 99 -7.28 -4.36 7.32
N VAL A 100 -6.00 -4.32 7.74
CA VAL A 100 -5.18 -3.10 7.67
C VAL A 100 -4.93 -2.69 6.22
N GLY A 101 -4.54 -3.65 5.36
CA GLY A 101 -4.30 -3.40 3.95
C GLY A 101 -5.56 -2.91 3.22
N ILE A 102 -6.71 -3.56 3.47
CA ILE A 102 -8.00 -3.15 2.88
C ILE A 102 -8.41 -1.75 3.38
N THR A 103 -8.22 -1.45 4.66
CA THR A 103 -8.53 -0.14 5.22
C THR A 103 -7.68 0.95 4.59
N ALA A 104 -6.38 0.70 4.40
CA ALA A 104 -5.48 1.65 3.77
C ALA A 104 -5.83 1.89 2.29
N LEU A 105 -6.22 0.84 1.57
CA LEU A 105 -6.70 0.96 0.20
C LEU A 105 -7.97 1.82 0.13
N SER A 106 -8.94 1.56 1.00
CA SER A 106 -10.19 2.34 1.06
C SER A 106 -9.94 3.80 1.43
N ALA A 107 -9.04 4.06 2.39
CA ALA A 107 -8.64 5.41 2.77
C ALA A 107 -7.95 6.15 1.62
N TYR A 108 -7.07 5.47 0.88
CA TYR A 108 -6.41 6.05 -0.28
C TYR A 108 -7.40 6.41 -1.40
N LEU A 109 -8.36 5.52 -1.68
CA LEU A 109 -9.44 5.78 -2.64
C LEU A 109 -10.24 7.03 -2.26
N LEU A 110 -10.58 7.21 -0.99
CA LEU A 110 -11.28 8.41 -0.50
C LEU A 110 -10.44 9.70 -0.69
N LEU A 111 -9.12 9.61 -0.53
CA LEU A 111 -8.23 10.76 -0.69
C LEU A 111 -8.04 11.20 -2.13
N ILE A 112 -8.05 10.27 -3.09
CA ILE A 112 -7.89 10.57 -4.52
C ILE A 112 -9.22 10.84 -5.24
N GLN A 113 -10.35 10.70 -4.55
CA GLN A 113 -11.68 10.97 -5.09
C GLN A 113 -12.19 12.30 -4.53
N PRO A 114 -12.09 13.41 -5.28
CA PRO A 114 -12.69 14.68 -4.87
C PRO A 114 -14.22 14.56 -4.75
N LEU A 115 -14.81 15.27 -3.80
CA LEU A 115 -16.26 15.30 -3.62
C LEU A 115 -16.96 15.72 -4.92
N ASN A 116 -17.92 14.91 -5.36
CA ASN A 116 -18.73 15.11 -6.59
C ASN A 116 -18.00 14.89 -7.92
N THR A 117 -16.83 14.26 -7.96
CA THR A 117 -16.11 13.94 -9.19
C THR A 117 -15.77 12.45 -9.29
N GLN A 118 -15.38 12.02 -10.48
CA GLN A 118 -14.84 10.67 -10.68
C GLN A 118 -13.46 10.54 -10.06
N ILE A 119 -13.06 9.29 -9.79
CA ILE A 119 -11.68 9.00 -9.31
C ILE A 119 -10.69 9.60 -10.30
N ASP A 120 -9.78 10.42 -9.81
CA ASP A 120 -8.70 10.96 -10.62
C ASP A 120 -7.67 9.85 -10.89
N THR A 121 -7.68 9.34 -12.12
CA THR A 121 -6.83 8.24 -12.57
C THR A 121 -5.34 8.58 -12.55
N VAL A 122 -4.99 9.86 -12.54
CA VAL A 122 -3.59 10.32 -12.42
C VAL A 122 -2.95 9.81 -11.12
N TRP A 123 -3.69 9.85 -10.02
CA TRP A 123 -3.21 9.42 -8.71
C TRP A 123 -3.25 7.90 -8.48
N THR A 124 -3.82 7.13 -9.40
CA THR A 124 -3.82 5.65 -9.30
C THR A 124 -2.49 5.04 -9.74
N GLY A 125 -1.79 5.69 -10.65
CA GLY A 125 -0.53 5.26 -11.25
C GLY A 125 0.73 5.71 -10.51
N ALA A 126 1.80 5.91 -11.27
CA ALA A 126 3.13 6.25 -10.75
C ALA A 126 3.15 7.59 -9.98
N GLU A 127 2.37 8.57 -10.39
CA GLU A 127 2.28 9.89 -9.75
C GLU A 127 1.69 9.80 -8.33
N GLY A 128 0.83 8.81 -8.08
CA GLY A 128 0.25 8.53 -6.77
C GLY A 128 1.15 7.80 -5.79
N ILE A 129 2.35 7.33 -6.20
CA ILE A 129 3.21 6.47 -5.36
C ILE A 129 3.55 7.14 -4.01
N LEU A 130 3.93 8.41 -4.01
CA LEU A 130 4.27 9.12 -2.78
C LEU A 130 3.06 9.25 -1.84
N GLY A 131 1.89 9.54 -2.40
CA GLY A 131 0.62 9.55 -1.67
C GLY A 131 0.27 8.17 -1.10
N ALA A 132 0.46 7.12 -1.89
CA ALA A 132 0.23 5.74 -1.48
C ALA A 132 1.17 5.30 -0.34
N VAL A 133 2.46 5.64 -0.42
CA VAL A 133 3.46 5.35 0.62
C VAL A 133 3.08 6.04 1.93
N THR A 134 2.81 7.34 1.89
CA THR A 134 2.46 8.12 3.09
C THR A 134 1.16 7.64 3.71
N THR A 135 0.13 7.40 2.89
CA THR A 135 -1.17 6.86 3.36
C THR A 135 -0.99 5.47 3.97
N GLY A 136 -0.26 4.56 3.31
CA GLY A 136 -0.03 3.21 3.81
C GLY A 136 0.66 3.19 5.18
N LEU A 137 1.65 4.04 5.40
CA LEU A 137 2.35 4.18 6.68
C LEU A 137 1.45 4.80 7.76
N ILE A 138 0.75 5.88 7.44
CA ILE A 138 -0.14 6.58 8.41
C ILE A 138 -1.28 5.66 8.84
N ILE A 139 -1.93 5.00 7.89
CA ILE A 139 -3.05 4.10 8.20
C ILE A 139 -2.56 2.85 8.95
N GLY A 140 -1.43 2.26 8.54
CA GLY A 140 -0.82 1.13 9.25
C GLY A 140 -0.52 1.48 10.72
N TRP A 141 0.08 2.64 10.96
CA TRP A 141 0.37 3.14 12.30
C TRP A 141 -0.91 3.44 13.10
N GLY A 142 -1.84 4.16 12.51
CA GLY A 142 -3.11 4.53 13.15
C GLY A 142 -3.95 3.31 13.53
N TYR A 143 -4.05 2.35 12.60
CA TYR A 143 -4.76 1.09 12.84
C TYR A 143 -4.14 0.30 13.99
N ALA A 144 -2.81 0.15 14.01
CA ALA A 144 -2.11 -0.54 15.09
C ALA A 144 -2.35 0.11 16.46
N ARG A 145 -2.38 1.45 16.52
CA ARG A 145 -2.72 2.19 17.73
C ARG A 145 -4.16 1.91 18.20
N LEU A 146 -5.12 1.94 17.30
CA LEU A 146 -6.53 1.69 17.62
C LEU A 146 -6.77 0.26 18.09
N VAL A 147 -6.13 -0.74 17.45
CA VAL A 147 -6.21 -2.14 17.89
C VAL A 147 -5.64 -2.32 19.29
N ARG A 148 -4.53 -1.65 19.64
CA ARG A 148 -3.97 -1.72 20.99
C ARG A 148 -4.90 -1.13 22.03
N LEU A 149 -5.57 0.00 21.71
CA LEU A 149 -6.58 0.59 22.59
C LEU A 149 -7.78 -0.34 22.77
N ALA A 150 -8.27 -0.96 21.68
CA ALA A 150 -9.38 -1.90 21.73
C ALA A 150 -9.04 -3.17 22.54
N LYS A 151 -7.81 -3.70 22.42
CA LYS A 151 -7.34 -4.84 23.22
C LYS A 151 -7.32 -4.55 24.72
N GLY A 152 -7.09 -3.31 25.14
CA GLY A 152 -7.18 -2.88 26.53
C GLY A 152 -8.59 -3.00 27.14
N TRP A 153 -9.63 -3.03 26.33
CA TRP A 153 -11.02 -3.18 26.76
C TRP A 153 -11.42 -4.66 26.96
N LYS A 154 -10.75 -5.63 26.32
CA LYS A 154 -11.02 -7.09 26.42
C LYS A 154 -10.96 -7.62 27.87
N GLN A 155 -10.23 -6.99 28.76
CA GLN A 155 -10.08 -7.44 30.14
C GLN A 155 -11.37 -7.36 30.99
N ARG A 156 -12.43 -6.74 30.47
CA ARG A 156 -13.67 -6.50 31.24
C ARG A 156 -14.85 -7.38 30.90
N GLU A 157 -14.84 -8.14 29.78
CA GLU A 157 -16.01 -8.90 29.37
C GLU A 157 -15.66 -10.30 28.84
N LYS A 158 -16.51 -11.30 29.17
CA LYS A 158 -16.44 -12.70 28.68
C LYS A 158 -17.05 -12.79 27.27
N ILE A 159 -16.41 -12.22 26.27
CA ILE A 159 -16.87 -12.28 24.88
C ILE A 159 -16.19 -13.45 24.16
N PRO A 160 -16.92 -14.28 23.37
CA PRO A 160 -16.32 -15.34 22.55
C PRO A 160 -15.26 -14.80 21.59
N GLU A 161 -14.14 -15.53 21.43
CA GLU A 161 -12.97 -15.11 20.67
C GLU A 161 -13.29 -14.66 19.24
N ASN A 162 -14.12 -15.42 18.53
CA ASN A 162 -14.50 -15.14 17.12
C ASN A 162 -15.30 -13.85 16.98
N VAL A 163 -16.17 -13.56 17.92
CA VAL A 163 -16.97 -12.31 17.95
C VAL A 163 -16.07 -11.13 18.27
N TRP A 164 -15.16 -11.29 19.24
CA TRP A 164 -14.22 -10.26 19.62
C TRP A 164 -13.27 -9.87 18.48
N GLN A 165 -12.76 -10.84 17.74
CA GLN A 165 -11.86 -10.59 16.61
C GLN A 165 -12.53 -9.71 15.52
N SER A 166 -13.81 -9.99 15.22
CA SER A 166 -14.59 -9.18 14.28
C SER A 166 -14.78 -7.74 14.76
N PHE A 167 -15.12 -7.55 16.04
CA PHE A 167 -15.30 -6.20 16.61
C PHE A 167 -13.97 -5.43 16.70
N THR A 168 -12.88 -6.11 17.02
CA THR A 168 -11.54 -5.49 17.12
C THR A 168 -11.07 -4.95 15.78
N SER A 169 -11.50 -5.55 14.66
CA SER A 169 -11.21 -5.04 13.32
C SER A 169 -12.16 -3.95 12.88
N LEU A 170 -13.45 -4.03 13.22
CA LEU A 170 -14.48 -3.06 12.80
C LEU A 170 -14.25 -1.65 13.36
N ILE A 171 -13.92 -1.53 14.65
CA ILE A 171 -13.74 -0.24 15.32
C ILE A 171 -12.63 0.60 14.64
N PRO A 172 -11.41 0.07 14.43
CA PRO A 172 -10.37 0.81 13.70
C PRO A 172 -10.77 1.21 12.29
N ILE A 173 -11.46 0.34 11.54
CA ILE A 173 -11.91 0.61 10.17
C ILE A 173 -12.86 1.81 10.15
N ILE A 174 -13.91 1.80 10.99
CA ILE A 174 -14.89 2.87 11.05
C ILE A 174 -14.22 4.20 11.42
N VAL A 175 -13.36 4.20 12.44
CA VAL A 175 -12.66 5.41 12.89
C VAL A 175 -11.79 5.96 11.78
N ILE A 176 -10.95 5.13 11.15
CA ILE A 176 -10.02 5.57 10.10
C ILE A 176 -10.78 6.10 8.88
N VAL A 177 -11.76 5.36 8.39
CA VAL A 177 -12.56 5.77 7.21
C VAL A 177 -13.28 7.09 7.48
N THR A 178 -13.86 7.26 8.68
CA THR A 178 -14.53 8.51 9.07
C THR A 178 -13.55 9.68 9.14
N PHE A 179 -12.38 9.48 9.75
CA PHE A 179 -11.35 10.53 9.79
C PHE A 179 -10.82 10.88 8.40
N THR A 180 -10.63 9.88 7.53
CA THR A 180 -10.20 10.11 6.15
C THR A 180 -11.25 10.88 5.37
N LEU A 181 -12.53 10.54 5.54
CA LEU A 181 -13.64 11.27 4.91
C LEU A 181 -13.70 12.74 5.36
N ILE A 182 -13.55 13.00 6.66
CA ILE A 182 -13.51 14.38 7.17
C ILE A 182 -12.30 15.12 6.61
N GLY A 183 -11.14 14.48 6.57
CA GLY A 183 -9.92 15.04 5.98
C GLY A 183 -10.08 15.36 4.49
N SER A 184 -10.71 14.49 3.70
CA SER A 184 -10.97 14.73 2.27
C SER A 184 -12.01 15.82 2.01
N ALA A 185 -12.88 16.11 2.99
CA ALA A 185 -13.87 17.19 2.87
C ALA A 185 -13.31 18.59 3.17
N VAL A 186 -12.13 18.67 3.79
CA VAL A 186 -11.47 19.95 4.17
C VAL A 186 -10.50 20.42 3.07
N PHE A 187 -10.08 19.52 2.18
CA PHE A 187 -9.21 19.81 1.02
C PHE A 187 -9.97 19.77 -0.30
#